data_40ce7d92f7350c1e0345f74acf25a100
#
_entry.id   40ce7d92f7350c1e0345f74acf25a100
#
_cell.length_a   1.000
_cell.length_b   1.000
_cell.length_c   1.000
_cell.angle_alpha   90.00
_cell.angle_beta   90.00
_cell.angle_gamma   90.00
#
_symmetry.space_group_name_H-M   'P 1'
#
loop_
_entity.id
_entity.type
_entity.pdbx_description
1 polymer ?
#
loop_
_entity_poly.entity_id
_entity_poly.type
_entity_poly.pdbx_seq_one_letter_code
_entity_poly.pdbx_strand_id
1 'polypeptide(L)'
;MGSREALLGKALWALTERTLVIAAARWEAERPAGALHTTGTGRHLNAIVSRSPGLRRLLDEEPALTLRLLTDPRGRVQTGIVTFVEALLRRDMVEFGLVPLIEPDALAYALVRLGESFLYADVLAARQPDVATANRLQQALVEGT
;
A
#
# COMPACT_ATOMS: atom_id res chain seq x y z
N MET A 1 -29.22 1.50 -2.29
CA MET A 1 -28.09 2.42 -2.47
C MET A 1 -26.90 2.05 -1.59
N GLY A 2 -26.95 2.23 -0.29
CA GLY A 2 -25.80 2.02 0.56
C GLY A 2 -25.32 0.57 0.70
N SER A 3 -26.21 -0.41 0.56
CA SER A 3 -25.86 -1.80 0.88
C SER A 3 -24.80 -2.41 -0.04
N ARG A 4 -24.88 -2.16 -1.35
CA ARG A 4 -23.89 -2.68 -2.30
C ARG A 4 -22.52 -2.01 -2.10
N GLU A 5 -22.51 -0.70 -2.00
CA GLU A 5 -21.29 0.05 -1.73
C GLU A 5 -20.69 -0.32 -0.37
N ALA A 6 -21.55 -0.46 0.66
CA ALA A 6 -21.11 -0.85 1.98
C ALA A 6 -20.52 -2.26 1.99
N LEU A 7 -21.13 -3.21 1.27
CA LEU A 7 -20.62 -4.57 1.15
C LEU A 7 -19.27 -4.60 0.44
N LEU A 8 -19.15 -3.86 -0.66
CA LEU A 8 -17.89 -3.79 -1.40
C LEU A 8 -16.81 -3.13 -0.54
N GLY A 9 -17.15 -2.08 0.19
CA GLY A 9 -16.21 -1.42 1.11
C GLY A 9 -15.71 -2.37 2.19
N LYS A 10 -16.58 -3.18 2.79
CA LYS A 10 -16.19 -4.19 3.77
C LYS A 10 -15.30 -5.25 3.16
N ALA A 11 -15.64 -5.73 1.96
CA ALA A 11 -14.83 -6.73 1.26
C ALA A 11 -13.44 -6.21 0.92
N LEU A 12 -13.35 -4.98 0.44
CA LEU A 12 -12.08 -4.34 0.12
C LEU A 12 -11.23 -4.13 1.38
N TRP A 13 -11.84 -3.72 2.48
CA TRP A 13 -11.11 -3.56 3.73
C TRP A 13 -10.60 -4.90 4.26
N ALA A 14 -11.43 -5.95 4.25
CA ALA A 14 -11.01 -7.27 4.69
C ALA A 14 -9.85 -7.80 3.85
N LEU A 15 -9.92 -7.63 2.54
CA LEU A 15 -8.83 -8.02 1.63
C LEU A 15 -7.57 -7.21 1.91
N THR A 16 -7.71 -5.91 2.09
CA THR A 16 -6.59 -5.00 2.37
C THR A 16 -5.91 -5.37 3.69
N GLU A 17 -6.69 -5.54 4.75
CA GLU A 17 -6.16 -5.88 6.07
C GLU A 17 -5.36 -7.18 6.02
N ARG A 18 -5.92 -8.19 5.36
CA ARG A 18 -5.21 -9.47 5.20
C ARG A 18 -3.92 -9.32 4.39
N THR A 19 -3.97 -8.52 3.34
CA THR A 19 -2.80 -8.26 2.50
C THR A 19 -1.69 -7.56 3.29
N LEU A 20 -2.03 -6.59 4.11
CA LEU A 20 -1.06 -5.89 4.97
C LEU A 20 -0.40 -6.86 5.95
N VAL A 21 -1.18 -7.71 6.58
CA VAL A 21 -0.66 -8.71 7.54
C VAL A 21 0.29 -9.68 6.84
N ILE A 22 -0.09 -10.18 5.67
CA ILE A 22 0.74 -11.12 4.90
C ILE A 22 2.05 -10.45 4.45
N ALA A 23 1.98 -9.22 3.94
CA ALA A 23 3.16 -8.49 3.49
C ALA A 23 4.15 -8.30 4.64
N ALA A 24 3.67 -7.86 5.79
CA ALA A 24 4.50 -7.66 6.97
C ALA A 24 5.13 -8.97 7.44
N ALA A 25 4.35 -10.05 7.50
CA ALA A 25 4.85 -11.35 7.95
C ALA A 25 5.93 -11.89 7.01
N ARG A 26 5.73 -11.77 5.70
CA ARG A 26 6.72 -12.22 4.72
C ARG A 26 8.03 -11.48 4.86
N TRP A 27 7.97 -10.15 5.00
CA TRP A 27 9.19 -9.37 5.15
C TRP A 27 9.91 -9.67 6.46
N GLU A 28 9.18 -9.75 7.57
CA GLU A 28 9.81 -10.05 8.86
C GLU A 28 10.49 -11.43 8.88
N ALA A 29 9.96 -12.40 8.12
CA ALA A 29 10.55 -13.74 8.03
C ALA A 29 11.88 -13.76 7.25
N GLU A 30 12.08 -12.82 6.32
CA GLU A 30 13.28 -12.79 5.46
C GLU A 30 14.17 -11.57 5.69
N ARG A 31 13.72 -10.60 6.47
CA ARG A 31 14.39 -9.32 6.65
C ARG A 31 15.79 -9.52 7.25
N PRO A 32 16.85 -9.01 6.58
CA PRO A 32 18.18 -9.01 7.18
C PRO A 32 18.22 -8.11 8.42
N ALA A 33 19.10 -8.43 9.36
CA ALA A 33 19.31 -7.61 10.53
C ALA A 33 19.72 -6.18 10.10
N GLY A 34 19.09 -5.19 10.72
CA GLY A 34 19.34 -3.78 10.40
C GLY A 34 18.56 -3.22 9.21
N ALA A 35 17.89 -4.06 8.41
CA ALA A 35 17.06 -3.57 7.32
C ALA A 35 15.76 -2.96 7.85
N LEU A 36 15.27 -1.92 7.20
CA LEU A 36 14.06 -1.22 7.61
C LEU A 36 12.83 -2.11 7.43
N HIS A 37 11.85 -1.92 8.30
CA HIS A 37 10.56 -2.59 8.19
C HIS A 37 9.74 -2.05 7.01
N THR A 38 9.77 -0.74 6.81
CA THR A 38 8.90 -0.05 5.85
C THR A 38 9.15 -0.47 4.41
N THR A 39 10.39 -0.43 3.95
CA THR A 39 10.71 -0.63 2.54
C THR A 39 10.43 -2.04 2.06
N GLY A 40 10.83 -3.05 2.83
CA GLY A 40 10.60 -4.44 2.45
C GLY A 40 9.14 -4.84 2.54
N THR A 41 8.43 -4.38 3.57
CA THR A 41 6.98 -4.60 3.66
C THR A 41 6.27 -3.97 2.47
N GLY A 42 6.68 -2.76 2.08
CA GLY A 42 6.13 -2.08 0.91
C GLY A 42 6.32 -2.86 -0.39
N ARG A 43 7.51 -3.44 -0.59
CA ARG A 43 7.78 -4.28 -1.76
C ARG A 43 6.85 -5.50 -1.81
N HIS A 44 6.68 -6.19 -0.69
CA HIS A 44 5.75 -7.32 -0.61
C HIS A 44 4.32 -6.90 -0.86
N LEU A 45 3.89 -5.78 -0.29
CA LEU A 45 2.56 -5.24 -0.49
C LEU A 45 2.30 -4.94 -1.97
N ASN A 46 3.22 -4.23 -2.62
CA ASN A 46 3.10 -3.90 -4.04
C ASN A 46 3.02 -5.17 -4.91
N ALA A 47 3.84 -6.17 -4.60
CA ALA A 47 3.83 -7.43 -5.34
C ALA A 47 2.50 -8.17 -5.19
N ILE A 48 1.97 -8.26 -3.98
CA ILE A 48 0.70 -8.94 -3.72
C ILE A 48 -0.45 -8.23 -4.44
N VAL A 49 -0.52 -6.91 -4.31
CA VAL A 49 -1.59 -6.11 -4.93
C VAL A 49 -1.54 -6.23 -6.45
N SER A 50 -0.35 -6.13 -7.04
CA SER A 50 -0.19 -6.21 -8.50
C SER A 50 -0.59 -7.55 -9.08
N ARG A 51 -0.60 -8.60 -8.27
CA ARG A 51 -0.94 -9.97 -8.69
C ARG A 51 -2.31 -10.43 -8.22
N SER A 52 -3.07 -9.59 -7.54
CA SER A 52 -4.37 -9.97 -6.97
C SER A 52 -5.42 -10.14 -8.06
N PRO A 53 -5.88 -11.36 -8.35
CA PRO A 53 -6.92 -11.55 -9.36
C PRO A 53 -8.27 -10.97 -8.90
N GLY A 54 -8.55 -10.98 -7.60
CA GLY A 54 -9.78 -10.43 -7.06
C GLY A 54 -9.85 -8.91 -7.25
N LEU A 55 -8.76 -8.22 -6.96
CA LEU A 55 -8.70 -6.77 -7.16
C LEU A 55 -8.80 -6.41 -8.64
N ARG A 56 -8.08 -7.14 -9.50
CA ARG A 56 -8.13 -6.91 -10.94
C ARG A 56 -9.55 -7.09 -11.48
N ARG A 57 -10.25 -8.11 -11.01
CA ARG A 57 -11.65 -8.34 -11.40
C ARG A 57 -12.54 -7.17 -11.00
N LEU A 58 -12.40 -6.68 -9.77
CA LEU A 58 -13.19 -5.55 -9.28
C LEU A 58 -12.91 -4.28 -10.09
N LEU A 59 -11.65 -4.04 -10.43
CA LEU A 59 -11.28 -2.89 -11.25
C LEU A 59 -11.79 -3.01 -12.68
N ASP A 60 -11.90 -4.24 -13.21
CA ASP A 60 -12.48 -4.48 -14.53
C ASP A 60 -14.00 -4.32 -14.53
N GLU A 61 -14.68 -4.87 -13.53
CA GLU A 61 -16.15 -4.89 -13.48
C GLU A 61 -16.75 -3.59 -12.96
N GLU A 62 -16.11 -2.97 -11.97
CA GLU A 62 -16.61 -1.77 -11.32
C GLU A 62 -15.48 -0.78 -11.06
N PRO A 63 -14.86 -0.26 -12.12
CA PRO A 63 -13.66 0.56 -11.96
C PRO A 63 -13.88 1.83 -11.13
N ALA A 64 -14.95 2.57 -11.40
CA ALA A 64 -15.18 3.85 -10.72
C ALA A 64 -15.43 3.67 -9.22
N LEU A 65 -16.31 2.75 -8.85
CA LEU A 65 -16.65 2.50 -7.45
C LEU A 65 -15.47 1.89 -6.70
N THR A 66 -14.81 0.90 -7.28
CA THR A 66 -13.67 0.25 -6.67
C THR A 66 -12.54 1.25 -6.42
N LEU A 67 -12.19 2.05 -7.43
CA LEU A 67 -11.14 3.04 -7.30
C LEU A 67 -11.47 4.08 -6.23
N ARG A 68 -12.72 4.54 -6.21
CA ARG A 68 -13.17 5.51 -5.19
C ARG A 68 -13.03 4.94 -3.79
N LEU A 69 -13.48 3.70 -3.56
CA LEU A 69 -13.39 3.07 -2.24
C LEU A 69 -11.96 2.81 -1.80
N LEU A 70 -11.08 2.49 -2.75
CA LEU A 70 -9.66 2.27 -2.45
C LEU A 70 -8.92 3.56 -2.11
N THR A 71 -9.26 4.66 -2.78
CA THR A 71 -8.43 5.87 -2.75
C THR A 71 -9.05 7.07 -2.02
N ASP A 72 -10.29 6.97 -1.53
CA ASP A 72 -10.92 8.06 -0.79
C ASP A 72 -10.10 8.33 0.48
N PRO A 73 -9.53 9.55 0.64
CA PRO A 73 -8.69 9.86 1.79
C PRO A 73 -9.40 9.71 3.14
N ARG A 74 -10.74 9.76 3.14
CA ARG A 74 -11.55 9.60 4.35
C ARG A 74 -12.10 8.19 4.49
N GLY A 75 -11.86 7.34 3.50
CA GLY A 75 -12.35 5.97 3.49
C GLY A 75 -11.52 5.05 4.38
N ARG A 76 -12.13 3.96 4.79
CA ARG A 76 -11.50 2.99 5.70
C ARG A 76 -10.27 2.33 5.10
N VAL A 77 -10.30 2.00 3.81
CA VAL A 77 -9.17 1.34 3.14
C VAL A 77 -7.97 2.27 3.14
N GLN A 78 -8.16 3.50 2.67
CA GLN A 78 -7.06 4.47 2.57
C GLN A 78 -6.47 4.80 3.94
N THR A 79 -7.32 5.14 4.91
CA THR A 79 -6.84 5.48 6.25
C THR A 79 -6.17 4.29 6.93
N GLY A 80 -6.66 3.08 6.70
CA GLY A 80 -6.06 1.88 7.25
C GLY A 80 -4.66 1.61 6.71
N ILE A 81 -4.47 1.75 5.39
CA ILE A 81 -3.16 1.55 4.77
C ILE A 81 -2.18 2.63 5.25
N VAL A 82 -2.60 3.88 5.25
CA VAL A 82 -1.74 5.00 5.68
C VAL A 82 -1.31 4.83 7.13
N THR A 83 -2.24 4.47 8.01
CA THR A 83 -1.93 4.22 9.43
C THR A 83 -0.93 3.08 9.59
N PHE A 84 -1.10 2.01 8.81
CA PHE A 84 -0.19 0.87 8.83
C PHE A 84 1.23 1.28 8.40
N VAL A 85 1.36 2.02 7.30
CA VAL A 85 2.66 2.48 6.81
C VAL A 85 3.31 3.46 7.79
N GLU A 86 2.52 4.36 8.36
CA GLU A 86 3.03 5.29 9.39
C GLU A 86 3.60 4.53 10.59
N ALA A 87 2.92 3.48 11.04
CA ALA A 87 3.41 2.66 12.14
C ALA A 87 4.75 2.00 11.82
N LEU A 88 4.94 1.54 10.58
CA LEU A 88 6.22 0.99 10.14
C LEU A 88 7.32 2.04 10.14
N LEU A 89 7.03 3.25 9.64
CA LEU A 89 7.99 4.34 9.64
C LEU A 89 8.41 4.71 11.07
N ARG A 90 7.45 4.82 11.98
CA ARG A 90 7.75 5.14 13.38
C ARG A 90 8.56 4.04 14.05
N ARG A 91 8.30 2.80 13.71
CA ARG A 91 9.09 1.67 14.20
C ARG A 91 10.54 1.76 13.71
N ASP A 92 10.74 2.10 12.44
CA ASP A 92 12.07 2.28 11.88
C ASP A 92 12.80 3.47 12.53
N MET A 93 12.06 4.53 12.86
CA MET A 93 12.63 5.67 13.59
C MET A 93 13.16 5.25 14.96
N VAL A 94 12.40 4.45 15.68
CA VAL A 94 12.76 4.00 17.03
C VAL A 94 13.89 2.96 17.00
N GLU A 95 13.75 1.96 16.13
CA GLU A 95 14.70 0.84 16.12
C GLU A 95 16.01 1.17 15.40
N PHE A 96 15.96 1.95 14.34
CA PHE A 96 17.13 2.17 13.47
C PHE A 96 17.54 3.64 13.33
N GLY A 97 16.87 4.53 14.04
CA GLY A 97 17.20 5.94 13.97
C GLY A 97 16.87 6.59 12.64
N LEU A 98 15.90 6.04 11.90
CA LEU A 98 15.45 6.63 10.65
C LEU A 98 15.00 8.07 10.90
N VAL A 99 15.49 8.99 10.07
CA VAL A 99 15.05 10.40 10.06
C VAL A 99 14.27 10.62 8.77
N PRO A 100 12.93 10.65 8.83
CA PRO A 100 12.14 10.80 7.61
C PRO A 100 12.30 12.20 7.02
N LEU A 101 12.13 12.31 5.70
CA LEU A 101 12.27 13.59 4.97
C LEU A 101 11.23 14.63 5.40
N ILE A 102 10.06 14.17 5.77
CA ILE A 102 8.94 15.00 6.25
C ILE A 102 8.26 14.26 7.40
N GLU A 103 7.24 14.85 7.99
CA GLU A 103 6.52 14.20 9.09
C GLU A 103 6.07 12.79 8.70
N PRO A 104 6.18 11.81 9.62
CA PRO A 104 5.89 10.40 9.26
C PRO A 104 4.48 10.17 8.72
N ASP A 105 3.47 10.88 9.22
CA ASP A 105 2.11 10.77 8.70
C ASP A 105 2.01 11.26 7.25
N ALA A 106 2.67 12.39 6.93
CA ALA A 106 2.70 12.93 5.58
C ALA A 106 3.50 12.03 4.64
N LEU A 107 4.63 11.49 5.10
CA LEU A 107 5.42 10.56 4.30
C LEU A 107 4.66 9.27 4.02
N ALA A 108 3.97 8.73 5.02
CA ALA A 108 3.14 7.53 4.84
C ALA A 108 2.07 7.77 3.78
N TYR A 109 1.38 8.90 3.85
CA TYR A 109 0.37 9.28 2.87
C TYR A 109 0.96 9.35 1.46
N ALA A 110 2.11 10.02 1.32
CA ALA A 110 2.78 10.15 0.02
C ALA A 110 3.20 8.79 -0.55
N LEU A 111 3.75 7.91 0.28
CA LEU A 111 4.16 6.57 -0.14
C LEU A 111 2.96 5.75 -0.65
N VAL A 112 1.84 5.82 0.05
CA VAL A 112 0.63 5.10 -0.34
C VAL A 112 0.08 5.66 -1.66
N ARG A 113 -0.01 6.98 -1.79
CA ARG A 113 -0.48 7.61 -3.04
C ARG A 113 0.41 7.27 -4.22
N LEU A 114 1.72 7.26 -4.02
CA LEU A 114 2.66 6.88 -5.07
C LEU A 114 2.43 5.44 -5.52
N GLY A 115 2.30 4.51 -4.58
CA GLY A 115 2.02 3.11 -4.89
C GLY A 115 0.73 2.95 -5.69
N GLU A 116 -0.33 3.63 -5.28
CA GLU A 116 -1.62 3.60 -5.96
C GLU A 116 -1.53 4.09 -7.40
N SER A 117 -0.75 5.13 -7.63
CA SER A 117 -0.52 5.67 -8.97
C SER A 117 0.03 4.61 -9.92
N PHE A 118 1.04 3.86 -9.47
CA PHE A 118 1.66 2.81 -10.30
C PHE A 118 0.79 1.55 -10.41
N LEU A 119 0.08 1.19 -9.33
CA LEU A 119 -0.68 -0.05 -9.32
C LEU A 119 -2.02 0.07 -10.03
N TYR A 120 -2.79 1.11 -9.73
CA TYR A 120 -4.17 1.21 -10.22
C TYR A 120 -4.27 1.84 -11.60
N ALA A 121 -3.48 2.86 -11.88
CA ALA A 121 -3.53 3.52 -13.18
C ALA A 121 -3.15 2.57 -14.32
N ASP A 122 -2.12 1.77 -14.12
CA ASP A 122 -1.69 0.80 -15.15
C ASP A 122 -2.71 -0.30 -15.35
N VAL A 123 -3.33 -0.82 -14.27
CA VAL A 123 -4.37 -1.83 -14.38
C VAL A 123 -5.58 -1.28 -15.15
N LEU A 124 -5.99 -0.04 -14.86
CA LEU A 124 -7.09 0.61 -15.58
C LEU A 124 -6.78 0.79 -17.06
N ALA A 125 -5.50 0.97 -17.42
CA ALA A 125 -5.06 1.08 -18.80
C ALA A 125 -4.76 -0.30 -19.44
N ALA A 126 -5.15 -1.39 -18.81
CA ALA A 126 -4.89 -2.76 -19.25
C ALA A 126 -3.38 -3.05 -19.41
N ARG A 127 -2.55 -2.45 -18.56
CA ARG A 127 -1.11 -2.61 -18.57
C ARG A 127 -0.65 -3.33 -17.31
N GLN A 128 0.52 -3.97 -17.37
CA GLN A 128 1.15 -4.50 -16.18
C GLN A 128 1.72 -3.35 -15.35
N PRO A 129 1.42 -3.30 -14.04
CA PRO A 129 1.97 -2.25 -13.18
C PRO A 129 3.50 -2.29 -13.15
N ASP A 130 4.11 -1.10 -13.20
CA ASP A 130 5.56 -0.96 -13.07
C ASP A 130 5.94 -0.96 -11.58
N VAL A 131 5.88 -2.15 -10.99
CA VAL A 131 6.17 -2.36 -9.57
C VAL A 131 7.62 -2.04 -9.23
N ALA A 132 8.53 -2.34 -10.15
CA ALA A 132 9.97 -2.08 -9.91
C ALA A 132 10.24 -0.60 -9.72
N THR A 133 9.67 0.26 -10.55
CA THR A 133 9.83 1.71 -10.41
C THR A 133 9.17 2.23 -9.14
N ALA A 134 7.97 1.75 -8.82
CA ALA A 134 7.29 2.12 -7.58
C ALA A 134 8.16 1.78 -6.36
N ASN A 135 8.71 0.57 -6.33
CA ASN A 135 9.57 0.13 -5.24
C ASN A 135 10.80 1.02 -5.09
N ARG A 136 11.45 1.37 -6.21
CA ARG A 136 12.65 2.21 -6.20
C ARG A 136 12.35 3.62 -5.69
N LEU A 137 11.25 4.20 -6.14
CA LEU A 137 10.85 5.53 -5.70
C LEU A 137 10.48 5.55 -4.22
N GLN A 138 9.73 4.56 -3.77
CA GLN A 138 9.36 4.46 -2.37
C GLN A 138 10.60 4.28 -1.48
N GLN A 139 11.53 3.44 -1.90
CA GLN A 139 12.78 3.25 -1.17
C GLN A 139 13.57 4.54 -1.10
N ALA A 140 13.69 5.28 -2.21
CA ALA A 140 14.39 6.55 -2.23
C ALA A 140 13.76 7.58 -1.28
N LEU A 141 12.43 7.64 -1.25
CA LEU A 141 11.72 8.55 -0.35
C LEU A 141 11.92 8.21 1.12
N VAL A 142 12.00 6.92 1.45
CA VAL A 142 12.18 6.49 2.85
C VAL A 142 13.64 6.61 3.27
N GLU A 143 14.56 6.15 2.45
CA GLU A 143 15.99 6.03 2.82
C GLU A 143 16.83 7.22 2.35
N GLY A 144 16.28 8.07 1.50
CA GLY A 144 17.00 9.24 0.99
C GLY A 144 18.03 8.89 -0.08
N THR A 145 17.95 7.70 -0.62
CA THR A 145 18.88 7.22 -1.66
C THR A 145 18.09 6.60 -2.81
#